data_8cdbd095477a8cdfd2c84cf5de99b1e9
#
_entry.id   8cdbd095477a8cdfd2c84cf5de99b1e9
#
_cell.length_a   1.000
_cell.length_b   1.000
_cell.length_c   1.000
_cell.angle_alpha   90.00
_cell.angle_beta   90.00
_cell.angle_gamma   90.00
#
_symmetry.space_group_name_H-M   'P 1'
#
loop_
_entity.id
_entity.type
_entity.pdbx_description
1 polymer ?
#
loop_
_entity_poly.entity_id
_entity_poly.type
_entity_poly.pdbx_seq_one_letter_code
_entity_poly.pdbx_strand_id
1 'polypeptide(L)'
;QISISQNTKLVRETAKAISKSNSKILIGERRLYERLRSWGWVCKNSTEATQYAVERGYLEVSEGTKKTARGTFTFRTTRVTGKGEIKIIEKLLKEKDLEKLLEENEKSK
;
A
#
# COMPACT_ATOMS: atom_id res chain seq x y z
N GLN A 1 -9.24 2.05 -24.13
CA GLN A 1 -8.13 1.21 -23.75
C GLN A 1 -7.52 1.64 -22.42
N ILE A 2 -7.70 0.82 -21.45
CA ILE A 2 -7.18 1.12 -20.15
C ILE A 2 -5.71 0.77 -20.11
N SER A 3 -4.87 1.76 -20.21
CA SER A 3 -3.46 1.54 -20.02
C SER A 3 -3.21 1.45 -18.52
N ILE A 4 -3.19 0.24 -18.01
CA ILE A 4 -2.69 0.03 -16.68
C ILE A 4 -1.21 0.38 -16.74
N SER A 5 -0.80 1.35 -15.94
CA SER A 5 0.61 1.69 -15.85
C SER A 5 1.40 0.42 -15.54
N GLN A 6 2.38 0.09 -16.38
CA GLN A 6 3.18 -1.13 -16.22
C GLN A 6 3.99 -1.13 -14.92
N ASN A 7 4.01 0.01 -14.22
CA ASN A 7 4.78 0.17 -12.99
C ASN A 7 3.96 -0.03 -11.72
N THR A 8 2.71 -0.48 -11.85
CA THR A 8 1.89 -0.75 -10.66
C THR A 8 2.10 -2.17 -10.16
N LYS A 9 1.99 -2.34 -8.85
CA LYS A 9 2.14 -3.63 -8.19
C LYS A 9 0.94 -3.87 -7.28
N LEU A 10 0.63 -5.13 -7.04
CA LEU A 10 -0.36 -5.48 -6.02
C LEU A 10 0.21 -5.10 -4.65
N VAL A 11 -0.68 -4.86 -3.68
CA VAL A 11 -0.24 -4.50 -2.33
C VAL A 11 0.70 -5.57 -1.75
N ARG A 12 0.38 -6.85 -1.99
CA ARG A 12 1.24 -7.95 -1.55
C ARG A 12 2.62 -7.89 -2.20
N GLU A 13 2.68 -7.61 -3.48
CA GLU A 13 3.95 -7.47 -4.20
C GLU A 13 4.75 -6.28 -3.70
N THR A 14 4.06 -5.19 -3.39
CA THR A 14 4.69 -3.99 -2.83
C THR A 14 5.31 -4.28 -1.47
N ALA A 15 4.58 -4.99 -0.61
CA ALA A 15 5.07 -5.39 0.71
C ALA A 15 6.34 -6.23 0.59
N LYS A 16 6.34 -7.19 -0.33
CA LYS A 16 7.51 -8.04 -0.57
C LYS A 16 8.69 -7.24 -1.10
N ALA A 17 8.44 -6.32 -2.04
CA ALA A 17 9.48 -5.49 -2.63
C ALA A 17 10.13 -4.59 -1.59
N ILE A 18 9.33 -3.99 -0.72
CA ILE A 18 9.82 -3.12 0.35
C ILE A 18 10.69 -3.92 1.33
N SER A 19 10.20 -5.08 1.77
CA SER A 19 10.94 -5.93 2.70
C SER A 19 12.25 -6.43 2.10
N LYS A 20 12.27 -6.64 0.79
CA LYS A 20 13.45 -7.15 0.09
C LYS A 20 14.48 -6.06 -0.15
N SER A 21 14.04 -4.84 -0.49
CA SER A 21 14.93 -3.74 -0.80
C SER A 21 15.43 -3.00 0.44
N ASN A 22 14.76 -3.17 1.57
CA ASN A 22 15.06 -2.45 2.80
C ASN A 22 15.07 -3.40 3.97
N SER A 23 16.26 -3.81 4.41
CA SER A 23 16.41 -4.76 5.51
C SER A 23 15.87 -4.23 6.84
N LYS A 24 15.69 -2.92 6.95
CA LYS A 24 15.15 -2.29 8.15
C LYS A 24 13.62 -2.36 8.23
N ILE A 25 12.97 -2.64 7.11
CA ILE A 25 11.51 -2.70 7.06
C ILE A 25 11.09 -4.11 6.72
N LEU A 26 10.46 -4.78 7.68
CA LEU A 26 9.85 -6.09 7.48
C LEU A 26 8.35 -5.90 7.61
N ILE A 27 7.65 -5.93 6.48
CA ILE A 27 6.22 -5.72 6.47
C ILE A 27 5.54 -6.72 5.53
N GLY A 28 4.46 -7.34 6.02
CA GLY A 28 3.65 -8.22 5.20
C GLY A 28 2.46 -7.49 4.63
N GLU A 29 1.73 -8.15 3.75
CA GLU A 29 0.55 -7.59 3.10
C GLU A 29 -0.47 -7.04 4.10
N ARG A 30 -0.79 -7.82 5.12
CA ARG A 30 -1.78 -7.44 6.13
C ARG A 30 -1.39 -6.18 6.87
N ARG A 31 -0.14 -6.10 7.29
CA ARG A 31 0.37 -4.93 8.01
C ARG A 31 0.43 -3.70 7.11
N LEU A 32 0.78 -3.91 5.85
CA LEU A 32 0.80 -2.82 4.89
C LEU A 32 -0.61 -2.25 4.69
N TYR A 33 -1.63 -3.11 4.57
CA TYR A 33 -3.01 -2.66 4.49
C TYR A 33 -3.42 -1.86 5.73
N GLU A 34 -3.02 -2.29 6.91
CA GLU A 34 -3.29 -1.57 8.14
C GLU A 34 -2.71 -0.16 8.11
N ARG A 35 -1.48 -0.04 7.61
CA ARG A 35 -0.84 1.27 7.47
C ARG A 35 -1.56 2.14 6.44
N LEU A 36 -1.91 1.56 5.30
CA LEU A 36 -2.63 2.28 4.26
C LEU A 36 -3.98 2.80 4.77
N ARG A 37 -4.67 2.00 5.57
CA ARG A 37 -5.93 2.43 6.20
C ARG A 37 -5.68 3.56 7.20
N SER A 38 -4.64 3.44 7.98
CA SER A 38 -4.24 4.45 8.95
C SER A 38 -3.94 5.80 8.29
N TRP A 39 -3.34 5.78 7.11
CA TRP A 39 -3.02 7.01 6.37
C TRP A 39 -4.20 7.55 5.56
N GLY A 40 -5.28 6.82 5.50
CA GLY A 40 -6.44 7.21 4.71
C GLY A 40 -6.31 6.92 3.22
N TRP A 41 -5.42 6.02 2.84
CA TRP A 41 -5.23 5.63 1.44
C TRP A 41 -6.19 4.51 1.03
N VAL A 42 -6.58 3.69 2.00
CA VAL A 42 -7.49 2.56 1.79
C VAL A 42 -8.66 2.72 2.76
N CYS A 43 -9.85 2.34 2.33
CA CYS A 43 -11.05 2.42 3.15
C CYS A 43 -10.93 1.53 4.39
N LYS A 44 -11.52 1.98 5.51
CA LYS A 44 -11.31 1.34 6.81
C LYS A 44 -11.68 -0.14 6.88
N ASN A 45 -12.75 -0.53 6.24
CA ASN A 45 -13.23 -1.90 6.32
C ASN A 45 -13.15 -2.65 5.00
N SER A 46 -12.25 -2.24 4.12
CA SER A 46 -12.12 -2.87 2.82
C SER A 46 -10.68 -2.78 2.33
N THR A 47 -10.46 -3.28 1.13
CA THR A 47 -9.17 -3.19 0.45
C THR A 47 -9.23 -2.18 -0.69
N GLU A 48 -10.30 -1.40 -0.77
CA GLU A 48 -10.48 -0.42 -1.83
C GLU A 48 -9.69 0.86 -1.56
N ALA A 49 -9.07 1.37 -2.63
CA ALA A 49 -8.36 2.64 -2.56
C ALA A 49 -9.33 3.79 -2.35
N THR A 50 -8.93 4.78 -1.53
CA THR A 50 -9.71 5.99 -1.36
C THR A 50 -9.49 6.91 -2.55
N GLN A 51 -10.45 7.81 -2.78
CA GLN A 51 -10.32 8.80 -3.84
C GLN A 51 -9.11 9.69 -3.61
N TYR A 52 -8.82 10.01 -2.35
CA TYR A 52 -7.65 10.79 -1.98
C TYR A 52 -6.36 10.18 -2.54
N ALA A 53 -6.16 8.88 -2.31
CA ALA A 53 -4.95 8.19 -2.76
C ALA A 53 -4.88 8.09 -4.29
N VAL A 54 -6.03 7.86 -4.92
CA VAL A 54 -6.10 7.77 -6.39
C VAL A 54 -5.80 9.12 -7.03
N GLU A 55 -6.38 10.18 -6.51
CA GLU A 55 -6.15 11.53 -7.03
C GLU A 55 -4.70 11.97 -6.89
N ARG A 56 -4.04 11.55 -5.82
CA ARG A 56 -2.64 11.87 -5.61
C ARG A 56 -1.69 10.99 -6.40
N GLY A 57 -2.22 9.97 -7.07
CA GLY A 57 -1.43 9.06 -7.87
C GLY A 57 -0.65 8.04 -7.06
N TYR A 58 -1.03 7.83 -5.81
CA TYR A 58 -0.38 6.82 -4.96
C TYR A 58 -0.90 5.42 -5.21
N LEU A 59 -2.19 5.32 -5.49
CA LEU A 59 -2.85 4.05 -5.76
C LEU A 59 -3.64 4.14 -7.06
N GLU A 60 -3.85 2.99 -7.69
CA GLU A 60 -4.70 2.88 -8.86
C GLU A 60 -5.68 1.74 -8.62
N VAL A 61 -6.82 1.80 -9.28
CA VAL A 61 -7.82 0.74 -9.22
C VAL A 61 -7.90 0.09 -10.58
N SER A 62 -7.67 -1.22 -10.62
CA SER A 62 -7.78 -2.01 -11.81
C SER A 62 -9.10 -2.76 -11.78
N GLU A 63 -9.89 -2.67 -12.84
CA GLU A 63 -11.14 -3.41 -12.95
C GLU A 63 -10.97 -4.61 -13.85
N GLY A 64 -11.55 -5.74 -13.43
CA GLY A 64 -11.54 -6.94 -14.20
C GLY A 64 -12.91 -7.57 -14.22
N THR A 65 -13.14 -8.42 -15.22
CA THR A 65 -14.39 -9.16 -15.33
C THR A 65 -14.11 -10.65 -15.39
N LYS A 66 -14.91 -11.42 -14.65
CA LYS A 66 -14.79 -12.86 -14.67
C LYS A 66 -16.14 -13.46 -15.03
N LYS A 67 -16.16 -14.28 -16.07
CA LYS A 67 -17.38 -15.00 -16.48
C LYS A 67 -17.42 -16.34 -15.77
N THR A 68 -18.52 -16.59 -15.10
CA THR A 68 -18.76 -17.86 -14.44
C THR A 68 -20.09 -18.43 -14.93
N ALA A 69 -20.40 -19.67 -14.53
CA ALA A 69 -21.66 -20.31 -14.87
C ALA A 69 -22.87 -19.53 -14.32
N ARG A 70 -22.67 -18.71 -13.30
CA ARG A 70 -23.74 -17.94 -12.68
C ARG A 70 -23.86 -16.52 -13.25
N GLY A 71 -22.98 -16.11 -14.13
CA GLY A 71 -23.03 -14.80 -14.72
C GLY A 71 -21.65 -14.14 -14.80
N THR A 72 -21.66 -12.84 -15.05
CA THR A 72 -20.43 -12.06 -15.17
C THR A 72 -20.23 -11.25 -13.90
N PHE A 73 -19.06 -11.35 -13.31
CA PHE A 73 -18.71 -10.58 -12.12
C PHE A 73 -17.62 -9.58 -12.45
N THR A 74 -17.80 -8.35 -11.97
CA THR A 74 -16.79 -7.31 -12.05
C THR A 74 -16.09 -7.22 -10.72
N PHE A 75 -14.77 -7.21 -10.73
CA PHE A 75 -13.98 -7.04 -9.52
C PHE A 75 -13.00 -5.90 -9.68
N ARG A 76 -12.64 -5.29 -8.56
CA ARG A 76 -11.68 -4.20 -8.52
C ARG A 76 -10.48 -4.61 -7.69
N THR A 77 -9.31 -4.30 -8.22
CA THR A 77 -8.06 -4.62 -7.53
C THR A 77 -7.32 -3.32 -7.26
N THR A 78 -6.93 -3.11 -6.01
CA THR A 78 -6.11 -1.96 -5.61
C THR A 78 -4.66 -2.25 -5.98
N ARG A 79 -4.05 -1.32 -6.70
CA ARG A 79 -2.65 -1.44 -7.12
C ARG A 79 -1.87 -0.23 -6.64
N VAL A 80 -0.61 -0.46 -6.30
CA VAL A 80 0.30 0.59 -5.81
C VAL A 80 1.15 1.07 -6.96
N THR A 81 1.17 2.39 -7.18
CA THR A 81 2.00 3.00 -8.21
C THR A 81 3.43 3.14 -7.73
N GLY A 82 4.36 3.41 -8.65
CA GLY A 82 5.76 3.67 -8.28
C GLY A 82 5.87 4.84 -7.31
N LYS A 83 5.09 5.90 -7.55
CA LYS A 83 5.03 7.06 -6.66
C LYS A 83 4.51 6.69 -5.27
N GLY A 84 3.46 5.83 -5.23
CA GLY A 84 2.90 5.35 -3.98
C GLY A 84 3.89 4.50 -3.19
N GLU A 85 4.63 3.64 -3.87
CA GLU A 85 5.65 2.80 -3.24
C GLU A 85 6.73 3.65 -2.57
N ILE A 86 7.23 4.67 -3.25
CA ILE A 86 8.22 5.59 -2.70
C ILE A 86 7.67 6.29 -1.46
N LYS A 87 6.44 6.75 -1.54
CA LYS A 87 5.80 7.44 -0.41
C LYS A 87 5.59 6.52 0.79
N ILE A 88 5.23 5.26 0.52
CA ILE A 88 5.08 4.25 1.58
C ILE A 88 6.41 4.04 2.29
N ILE A 89 7.49 3.88 1.53
CA ILE A 89 8.84 3.68 2.09
C ILE A 89 9.22 4.88 2.96
N GLU A 90 9.01 6.09 2.48
CA GLU A 90 9.31 7.31 3.24
C GLU A 90 8.55 7.35 4.56
N LYS A 91 7.25 7.04 4.54
CA LYS A 91 6.42 7.05 5.75
C LYS A 91 6.85 5.98 6.75
N LEU A 92 7.17 4.79 6.26
CA LEU A 92 7.60 3.70 7.14
C LEU A 92 8.96 3.99 7.78
N LEU A 93 9.88 4.58 7.02
CA LEU A 93 11.18 4.98 7.56
C LEU A 93 11.04 6.07 8.61
N LYS A 94 10.17 7.04 8.39
CA LYS A 94 9.90 8.09 9.38
C LYS A 94 9.33 7.53 10.67
N GLU A 95 8.43 6.57 10.58
CA GLU A 95 7.88 5.92 11.77
C GLU A 95 8.95 5.21 12.58
N LYS A 96 9.85 4.50 11.90
CA LYS A 96 10.95 3.82 12.57
C LYS A 96 11.91 4.79 13.24
N ASP A 97 12.23 5.88 12.57
CA ASP A 97 13.10 6.91 13.13
C ASP A 97 12.48 7.54 14.37
N LEU A 98 11.16 7.80 14.34
CA LEU A 98 10.44 8.34 15.49
C LEU A 98 10.44 7.37 16.66
N GLU A 99 10.21 6.08 16.39
CA GLU A 99 10.25 5.05 17.42
C GLU A 99 11.63 4.98 18.08
N LYS A 100 12.67 5.06 17.25
CA LYS A 100 14.04 5.02 17.74
C LYS A 100 14.37 6.23 18.61
N LEU A 101 13.92 7.41 18.21
CA LEU A 101 14.10 8.64 18.99
C LEU A 101 13.37 8.56 20.33
N LEU A 102 12.16 8.01 20.34
CA LEU A 102 11.39 7.84 21.57
C LEU A 102 12.07 6.86 22.51
N GLU A 103 12.62 5.76 21.98
CA GLU A 103 13.36 4.78 22.78
C GLU A 103 14.62 5.39 23.39
N GLU A 104 15.35 6.20 22.61
CA GLU A 104 16.54 6.88 23.11
C GLU A 104 16.21 7.88 24.21
N ASN A 105 15.09 8.61 24.08
CA ASN A 105 14.65 9.52 25.12
C ASN A 105 14.25 8.81 26.40
N GLU A 106 13.66 7.62 26.29
CA GLU A 106 13.32 6.82 27.47
C GLU A 106 14.56 6.28 28.16
N LYS A 107 15.59 5.92 27.40
CA LYS A 107 16.83 5.38 27.94
C LYS A 107 17.73 6.44 28.58
N SER A 108 17.55 7.70 28.22
CA SER A 108 18.39 8.77 28.73
C SER A 108 17.93 9.36 30.06
N LYS A 109 16.92 8.75 30.66
CA LYS A 109 16.49 9.14 31.98
C LYS A 109 17.24 8.35 33.04
#